data_340054ff97304b84a67527937de4e6c1
#
_entry.id   340054ff97304b84a67527937de4e6c1
#
_cell.length_a   1.000
_cell.length_b   1.000
_cell.length_c   1.000
_cell.angle_alpha   90.00
_cell.angle_beta   90.00
_cell.angle_gamma   90.00
#
_symmetry.space_group_name_H-M   'P 1'
#
loop_
_entity.id
_entity.type
_entity.pdbx_description
1 polymer ?
#
loop_
_entity_poly.entity_id
_entity_poly.type
_entity_poly.pdbx_seq_one_letter_code
_entity_poly.pdbx_strand_id
1 'polypeptide(L)'
;MKKRLLDWIVCPNCGERPRLQVFQEDRIPLPSPVSAPACSYYCGRHDIASPRTILPPPDCSSCYQEEILEALFSCTCGLAYPVIDGIPRLIRNAREEYPDFFARHGFTDGAKPIPAAQPVADRRSSRSFGRQWQIYREGDATWFKDDRGLRKREFLYNLQTTPEELSGSTVLDGGCGNGELTRAVAEYGPEIVAMDFSRSVEGARRRLFEKGFPVSHKVHHLQGNVLELPLLARSFDMVHSSGVLHHTPSTYRAFRSISKAVKPGGKLYVQLYRRRPAWIHAVNVTLRAVTTRMPMGLLYGLCYVATPLHSALSRLMHRLRGESAPPQGTARERAVQMFDNYSPKYQYRHTVPEIMDLFRSEGFEDLKDVTLDNEARHMLAVLGRKALAPAAETAKEAARATTLTQQPA
;
A
#
# COMPACT_ATOMS: atom_id res chain seq x y z
N MET A 1 -1.04 12.98 -10.32
CA MET A 1 -2.23 12.10 -10.10
C MET A 1 -3.07 12.08 -11.37
N LYS A 2 -3.38 10.90 -11.90
CA LYS A 2 -4.31 10.77 -13.03
C LYS A 2 -5.75 10.97 -12.56
N LYS A 3 -6.61 11.63 -13.36
CA LYS A 3 -8.05 11.74 -13.04
C LYS A 3 -8.73 10.37 -12.91
N ARG A 4 -8.19 9.35 -13.57
CA ARG A 4 -8.64 7.96 -13.44
C ARG A 4 -8.68 7.45 -11.98
N LEU A 5 -7.74 7.89 -11.11
CA LEU A 5 -7.70 7.49 -9.70
C LEU A 5 -8.94 7.94 -8.91
N LEU A 6 -9.66 8.97 -9.35
CA LEU A 6 -10.88 9.47 -8.72
C LEU A 6 -12.01 8.43 -8.66
N ASP A 7 -11.97 7.41 -9.53
CA ASP A 7 -12.91 6.28 -9.49
C ASP A 7 -12.91 5.56 -8.11
N TRP A 8 -11.76 5.53 -7.46
CA TRP A 8 -11.56 4.77 -6.21
C TRP A 8 -11.43 5.62 -4.94
N ILE A 9 -11.09 6.92 -5.06
CA ILE A 9 -10.81 7.76 -3.88
C ILE A 9 -12.07 8.01 -3.07
N VAL A 10 -11.94 7.77 -1.74
CA VAL A 10 -12.89 8.19 -0.71
C VAL A 10 -12.15 8.82 0.46
N CYS A 11 -12.85 9.61 1.26
CA CYS A 11 -12.30 10.18 2.47
C CYS A 11 -11.99 9.09 3.51
N PRO A 12 -10.76 9.01 4.04
CA PRO A 12 -10.40 8.00 5.04
C PRO A 12 -11.13 8.19 6.38
N ASN A 13 -11.78 9.32 6.59
CA ASN A 13 -12.51 9.61 7.84
C ASN A 13 -13.98 9.21 7.78
N CYS A 14 -14.69 9.58 6.71
CA CYS A 14 -16.14 9.39 6.63
C CYS A 14 -16.58 8.46 5.48
N GLY A 15 -15.69 8.08 4.57
CA GLY A 15 -16.01 7.23 3.42
C GLY A 15 -16.64 7.95 2.23
N GLU A 16 -17.02 9.23 2.38
CA GLU A 16 -17.61 10.04 1.31
C GLU A 16 -16.57 10.42 0.25
N ARG A 17 -17.03 10.73 -0.97
CA ARG A 17 -16.15 11.28 -2.02
C ARG A 17 -15.80 12.73 -1.71
N PRO A 18 -14.53 13.09 -1.57
CA PRO A 18 -14.13 14.48 -1.39
C PRO A 18 -14.20 15.24 -2.72
N ARG A 19 -14.52 16.54 -2.66
CA ARG A 19 -14.46 17.43 -3.81
C ARG A 19 -13.01 17.77 -4.14
N LEU A 20 -12.68 17.84 -5.42
CA LEU A 20 -11.35 18.15 -5.92
C LEU A 20 -11.30 19.56 -6.47
N GLN A 21 -10.35 20.37 -6.00
CA GLN A 21 -9.97 21.66 -6.57
C GLN A 21 -8.55 21.54 -7.14
N VAL A 22 -8.40 21.69 -8.45
CA VAL A 22 -7.11 21.58 -9.15
C VAL A 22 -6.45 22.95 -9.22
N PHE A 23 -5.15 23.02 -8.88
CA PHE A 23 -4.33 24.23 -8.97
C PHE A 23 -3.32 24.14 -10.12
N GLN A 24 -2.77 22.92 -10.35
CA GLN A 24 -1.82 22.68 -11.42
C GLN A 24 -2.04 21.30 -12.03
N GLU A 25 -2.10 21.25 -13.35
CA GLU A 25 -2.14 20.00 -14.11
C GLU A 25 -1.21 20.09 -15.32
N ASP A 26 -0.78 18.92 -15.81
CA ASP A 26 0.05 18.76 -16.97
C ASP A 26 -0.53 17.68 -17.88
N ARG A 27 -0.04 17.56 -19.10
CA ARG A 27 -0.51 16.57 -20.06
C ARG A 27 0.63 15.67 -20.49
N ILE A 28 0.46 14.37 -20.26
CA ILE A 28 1.45 13.34 -20.58
C ILE A 28 0.93 12.50 -21.75
N PRO A 29 1.72 12.32 -22.83
CA PRO A 29 1.32 11.50 -23.95
C PRO A 29 1.11 10.04 -23.53
N LEU A 30 0.10 9.40 -24.08
CA LEU A 30 -0.14 7.96 -23.89
C LEU A 30 0.57 7.16 -24.97
N PRO A 31 1.15 6.02 -24.63
CA PRO A 31 1.78 5.11 -25.61
C PRO A 31 0.76 4.43 -26.52
N SER A 32 -0.50 4.31 -26.09
CA SER A 32 -1.61 3.71 -26.83
C SER A 32 -2.96 4.22 -26.34
N PRO A 33 -4.02 4.21 -27.16
CA PRO A 33 -5.38 4.54 -26.72
C PRO A 33 -5.85 3.64 -25.58
N VAL A 34 -6.69 4.20 -24.70
CA VAL A 34 -7.33 3.47 -23.62
C VAL A 34 -8.78 3.17 -24.01
N SER A 35 -9.19 1.91 -23.89
CA SER A 35 -10.59 1.52 -24.15
C SER A 35 -11.54 2.13 -23.12
N ALA A 36 -12.69 2.62 -23.60
CA ALA A 36 -13.75 3.18 -22.77
C ALA A 36 -14.88 2.16 -22.52
N PRO A 37 -15.60 2.28 -21.37
CA PRO A 37 -15.31 3.12 -20.22
C PRO A 37 -14.32 2.46 -19.27
N ALA A 38 -13.29 3.19 -18.83
CA ALA A 38 -12.29 2.69 -17.87
C ALA A 38 -12.81 2.70 -16.43
N CYS A 39 -13.56 3.74 -16.06
CA CYS A 39 -14.11 3.88 -14.71
C CYS A 39 -15.32 2.96 -14.48
N SER A 40 -15.41 2.40 -13.28
CA SER A 40 -16.50 1.47 -12.89
C SER A 40 -17.52 2.11 -11.96
N TYR A 41 -17.08 3.03 -11.10
CA TYR A 41 -17.88 3.59 -10.01
C TYR A 41 -18.13 5.09 -10.17
N TYR A 42 -17.13 5.83 -10.62
CA TYR A 42 -17.24 7.29 -10.78
C TYR A 42 -16.23 7.81 -11.80
N CYS A 43 -16.68 8.64 -12.71
CA CYS A 43 -15.84 9.37 -13.63
C CYS A 43 -15.61 10.81 -13.14
N GLY A 44 -14.46 11.07 -12.54
CA GLY A 44 -14.12 12.40 -12.00
C GLY A 44 -13.88 13.48 -13.06
N ARG A 45 -13.78 13.13 -14.36
CA ARG A 45 -13.70 14.11 -15.45
C ARG A 45 -15.07 14.66 -15.82
N HIS A 46 -16.09 13.79 -15.86
CA HIS A 46 -17.43 14.13 -16.32
C HIS A 46 -18.42 14.27 -15.17
N ASP A 47 -17.97 14.07 -13.93
CA ASP A 47 -18.80 14.07 -12.71
C ASP A 47 -19.99 13.09 -12.81
N ILE A 48 -19.70 11.86 -13.23
CA ILE A 48 -20.73 10.87 -13.53
C ILE A 48 -20.52 9.62 -12.64
N ALA A 49 -21.56 9.24 -11.91
CA ALA A 49 -21.62 7.95 -11.22
C ALA A 49 -21.91 6.83 -12.24
N SER A 50 -21.30 5.63 -12.01
CA SER A 50 -21.52 4.43 -12.83
C SER A 50 -21.37 4.67 -14.35
N PRO A 51 -20.24 5.18 -14.83
CA PRO A 51 -20.07 5.64 -16.22
C PRO A 51 -20.24 4.54 -17.27
N ARG A 52 -20.18 3.25 -16.87
CA ARG A 52 -20.40 2.10 -17.78
C ARG A 52 -21.82 2.00 -18.30
N THR A 53 -22.77 2.68 -17.66
CA THR A 53 -24.18 2.70 -18.06
C THR A 53 -24.52 3.81 -19.06
N ILE A 54 -23.54 4.67 -19.41
CA ILE A 54 -23.73 5.85 -20.23
C ILE A 54 -23.44 5.55 -21.70
N LEU A 55 -24.34 5.99 -22.58
CA LEU A 55 -24.17 5.85 -24.04
C LEU A 55 -24.31 7.24 -24.69
N PRO A 56 -23.35 7.63 -25.57
CA PRO A 56 -22.11 6.94 -25.91
C PRO A 56 -21.11 6.92 -24.76
N PRO A 57 -20.18 5.94 -24.69
CA PRO A 57 -19.20 5.88 -23.63
C PRO A 57 -18.27 7.09 -23.66
N PRO A 58 -17.86 7.62 -22.47
CA PRO A 58 -16.98 8.78 -22.40
C PRO A 58 -15.58 8.48 -22.93
N ASP A 59 -14.88 9.49 -23.48
CA ASP A 59 -13.46 9.37 -23.82
C ASP A 59 -12.60 9.22 -22.57
N CYS A 60 -12.04 8.04 -22.37
CA CYS A 60 -11.20 7.73 -21.23
C CYS A 60 -9.71 8.03 -21.45
N SER A 61 -9.25 8.21 -22.68
CA SER A 61 -7.84 8.49 -22.97
C SER A 61 -7.36 9.75 -22.27
N SER A 62 -8.17 10.79 -22.26
CA SER A 62 -7.86 12.05 -21.59
C SER A 62 -7.63 11.90 -20.09
N CYS A 63 -8.38 11.01 -19.40
CA CYS A 63 -8.21 10.78 -17.94
C CYS A 63 -6.84 10.20 -17.60
N TYR A 64 -6.19 9.50 -18.51
CA TYR A 64 -4.84 8.97 -18.36
C TYR A 64 -3.76 9.95 -18.86
N GLN A 65 -4.09 10.86 -19.77
CA GLN A 65 -3.18 11.90 -20.23
C GLN A 65 -3.05 13.04 -19.24
N GLU A 66 -4.15 13.43 -18.59
CA GLU A 66 -4.17 14.54 -17.65
C GLU A 66 -3.55 14.13 -16.32
N GLU A 67 -2.47 14.81 -15.95
CA GLU A 67 -1.72 14.60 -14.71
C GLU A 67 -1.91 15.80 -13.79
N ILE A 68 -2.71 15.66 -12.74
CA ILE A 68 -2.88 16.66 -11.70
C ILE A 68 -1.62 16.65 -10.84
N LEU A 69 -0.88 17.77 -10.82
CA LEU A 69 0.34 17.94 -10.06
C LEU A 69 0.05 18.51 -8.67
N GLU A 70 -0.74 19.61 -8.60
CA GLU A 70 -1.19 20.20 -7.34
C GLU A 70 -2.71 20.35 -7.32
N ALA A 71 -3.33 19.89 -6.23
CA ALA A 71 -4.78 20.02 -6.00
C ALA A 71 -5.10 19.90 -4.50
N LEU A 72 -6.32 20.24 -4.13
CA LEU A 72 -6.86 20.00 -2.80
C LEU A 72 -8.15 19.18 -2.89
N PHE A 73 -8.19 18.10 -2.16
CA PHE A 73 -9.42 17.40 -1.82
C PHE A 73 -10.04 18.01 -0.56
N SER A 74 -11.29 18.43 -0.64
CA SER A 74 -12.06 18.93 0.50
C SER A 74 -13.26 18.03 0.77
N CYS A 75 -13.40 17.57 2.01
CA CYS A 75 -14.47 16.66 2.41
C CYS A 75 -15.52 17.38 3.25
N THR A 76 -16.78 16.97 3.15
CA THR A 76 -17.91 17.48 3.96
C THR A 76 -17.70 17.27 5.46
N CYS A 77 -16.88 16.30 5.88
CA CYS A 77 -16.47 16.10 7.27
C CYS A 77 -15.47 17.15 7.80
N GLY A 78 -15.06 18.12 6.97
CA GLY A 78 -14.14 19.21 7.33
C GLY A 78 -12.67 18.87 7.15
N LEU A 79 -12.29 17.65 6.73
CA LEU A 79 -10.92 17.29 6.42
C LEU A 79 -10.56 17.68 4.99
N ALA A 80 -9.29 18.03 4.80
CA ALA A 80 -8.73 18.36 3.50
C ALA A 80 -7.41 17.62 3.26
N TYR A 81 -7.17 17.24 2.01
CA TYR A 81 -6.04 16.40 1.64
C TYR A 81 -5.37 16.98 0.39
N PRO A 82 -4.07 17.33 0.45
CA PRO A 82 -3.38 17.88 -0.69
C PRO A 82 -3.00 16.81 -1.71
N VAL A 83 -2.93 17.18 -2.97
CA VAL A 83 -2.17 16.49 -4.01
C VAL A 83 -0.88 17.28 -4.19
N ILE A 84 0.26 16.64 -4.00
CA ILE A 84 1.59 17.24 -4.11
C ILE A 84 2.43 16.37 -5.04
N ASP A 85 3.01 16.98 -6.07
CA ASP A 85 3.80 16.27 -7.09
C ASP A 85 3.04 15.08 -7.69
N GLY A 86 1.75 15.25 -7.90
CA GLY A 86 0.88 14.22 -8.46
C GLY A 86 0.57 13.05 -7.52
N ILE A 87 0.82 13.17 -6.21
CA ILE A 87 0.51 12.17 -5.20
C ILE A 87 -0.55 12.70 -4.24
N PRO A 88 -1.75 12.13 -4.19
CA PRO A 88 -2.73 12.43 -3.15
C PRO A 88 -2.22 12.03 -1.77
N ARG A 89 -2.33 12.91 -0.79
CA ARG A 89 -1.91 12.70 0.60
C ARG A 89 -3.12 12.43 1.49
N LEU A 90 -3.76 11.28 1.29
CA LEU A 90 -5.02 10.91 1.95
C LEU A 90 -4.76 10.31 3.34
N ILE A 91 -4.13 11.09 4.20
CA ILE A 91 -3.85 10.78 5.61
C ILE A 91 -4.49 11.85 6.50
N ARG A 92 -5.06 11.45 7.65
CA ARG A 92 -5.81 12.38 8.52
C ARG A 92 -5.03 13.60 8.96
N ASN A 93 -3.73 13.43 9.20
CA ASN A 93 -2.82 14.49 9.62
C ASN A 93 -2.13 15.20 8.45
N ALA A 94 -2.71 15.18 7.24
CA ALA A 94 -2.11 15.78 6.05
C ALA A 94 -1.81 17.28 6.25
N ARG A 95 -2.66 18.03 6.95
CA ARG A 95 -2.44 19.44 7.24
C ARG A 95 -1.18 19.69 8.09
N GLU A 96 -0.92 18.80 9.05
CA GLU A 96 0.24 18.88 9.92
C GLU A 96 1.53 18.38 9.26
N GLU A 97 1.41 17.45 8.32
CA GLU A 97 2.55 16.92 7.57
C GLU A 97 2.96 17.83 6.40
N TYR A 98 2.03 18.61 5.86
CA TYR A 98 2.24 19.46 4.68
C TYR A 98 1.79 20.91 4.89
N PRO A 99 2.19 21.59 5.98
CA PRO A 99 1.72 22.94 6.32
C PRO A 99 2.03 23.96 5.21
N ASP A 100 3.18 23.83 4.55
CA ASP A 100 3.64 24.73 3.49
C ASP A 100 2.71 24.70 2.27
N PHE A 101 2.11 23.55 1.95
CA PHE A 101 1.13 23.45 0.88
C PHE A 101 -0.12 24.28 1.22
N PHE A 102 -0.65 24.10 2.43
CA PHE A 102 -1.85 24.82 2.86
C PHE A 102 -1.62 26.33 2.95
N ALA A 103 -0.45 26.75 3.42
CA ALA A 103 -0.08 28.17 3.48
C ALA A 103 0.02 28.79 2.08
N ARG A 104 0.67 28.14 1.12
CA ARG A 104 0.81 28.62 -0.27
C ARG A 104 -0.53 28.82 -0.97
N HIS A 105 -1.50 27.99 -0.67
CA HIS A 105 -2.83 28.04 -1.30
C HIS A 105 -3.88 28.78 -0.47
N GLY A 106 -3.49 29.51 0.60
CA GLY A 106 -4.38 30.38 1.37
C GLY A 106 -5.31 29.62 2.34
N PHE A 107 -5.04 28.38 2.66
CA PHE A 107 -5.83 27.58 3.60
C PHE A 107 -5.25 27.62 5.03
N THR A 108 -4.97 28.84 5.53
CA THR A 108 -4.31 29.04 6.84
C THR A 108 -5.26 28.91 8.02
N ASP A 109 -6.57 29.18 7.84
CA ASP A 109 -7.54 29.28 8.92
C ASP A 109 -8.58 28.15 8.92
N GLY A 110 -9.05 27.77 10.10
CA GLY A 110 -10.27 27.00 10.30
C GLY A 110 -10.15 25.48 10.31
N ALA A 111 -8.97 24.92 10.59
CA ALA A 111 -8.90 23.47 10.86
C ALA A 111 -9.70 23.14 12.13
N LYS A 112 -10.84 22.47 11.96
CA LYS A 112 -11.49 21.81 13.08
C LYS A 112 -10.50 20.80 13.68
N PRO A 113 -10.32 20.76 15.02
CA PRO A 113 -9.50 19.75 15.65
C PRO A 113 -9.94 18.37 15.17
N ILE A 114 -8.98 17.56 14.71
CA ILE A 114 -9.29 16.16 14.39
C ILE A 114 -9.78 15.51 15.70
N PRO A 115 -10.99 14.93 15.74
CA PRO A 115 -11.43 14.23 16.93
C PRO A 115 -10.39 13.17 17.30
N ALA A 116 -9.92 13.19 18.54
CA ALA A 116 -8.86 12.29 19.07
C ALA A 116 -9.28 10.81 19.14
N ALA A 117 -10.33 10.41 18.44
CA ALA A 117 -11.04 9.13 18.61
C ALA A 117 -10.30 7.88 18.16
N GLN A 118 -9.11 7.96 17.53
CA GLN A 118 -8.33 6.76 17.21
C GLN A 118 -6.83 7.07 17.21
N PRO A 119 -5.96 6.12 17.62
CA PRO A 119 -4.52 6.33 17.51
C PRO A 119 -4.17 6.58 16.06
N VAL A 120 -3.82 7.82 15.75
CA VAL A 120 -3.22 8.22 14.48
C VAL A 120 -2.06 7.28 14.24
N ALA A 121 -1.94 6.74 13.04
CA ALA A 121 -0.80 5.91 12.69
C ALA A 121 0.48 6.61 13.14
N ASP A 122 1.30 5.87 13.87
CA ASP A 122 2.41 6.45 14.61
C ASP A 122 3.39 7.13 13.65
N ARG A 123 3.57 8.44 13.79
CA ARG A 123 4.55 9.25 13.06
C ARG A 123 5.95 8.63 13.10
N ARG A 124 6.30 7.90 14.17
CA ARG A 124 7.59 7.23 14.26
C ARG A 124 7.72 6.09 13.26
N SER A 125 6.70 5.25 13.12
CA SER A 125 6.70 4.16 12.12
C SER A 125 6.79 4.72 10.70
N SER A 126 6.01 5.75 10.38
CA SER A 126 6.09 6.44 9.09
C SER A 126 7.49 6.99 8.78
N ARG A 127 8.10 7.69 9.74
CA ARG A 127 9.47 8.24 9.60
C ARG A 127 10.52 7.14 9.52
N SER A 128 10.35 6.04 10.27
CA SER A 128 11.27 4.90 10.24
C SER A 128 11.30 4.27 8.85
N PHE A 129 10.13 3.93 8.29
CA PHE A 129 10.03 3.37 6.94
C PHE A 129 10.45 4.38 5.87
N GLY A 130 10.03 5.64 5.97
CA GLY A 130 10.47 6.69 5.04
C GLY A 130 11.99 6.82 5.00
N ARG A 131 12.68 6.80 6.16
CA ARG A 131 14.14 6.84 6.24
C ARG A 131 14.78 5.57 5.68
N GLN A 132 14.24 4.41 6.01
CA GLN A 132 14.72 3.13 5.51
C GLN A 132 14.75 3.11 3.98
N TRP A 133 13.63 3.48 3.33
CA TRP A 133 13.53 3.53 1.89
C TRP A 133 14.43 4.57 1.23
N GLN A 134 14.79 5.66 1.93
CA GLN A 134 15.78 6.63 1.46
C GLN A 134 17.22 6.09 1.50
N ILE A 135 17.52 5.19 2.44
CA ILE A 135 18.84 4.57 2.56
C ILE A 135 19.05 3.48 1.50
N TYR A 136 17.98 2.81 1.06
CA TYR A 136 18.06 1.84 -0.02
C TYR A 136 18.50 2.50 -1.33
N ARG A 137 19.47 1.89 -1.98
CA ARG A 137 19.92 2.27 -3.32
C ARG A 137 19.52 1.20 -4.33
N GLU A 138 19.37 1.60 -5.57
CA GLU A 138 19.19 0.68 -6.69
C GLU A 138 20.36 -0.32 -6.74
N GLY A 139 20.07 -1.60 -6.90
CA GLY A 139 21.08 -2.66 -6.90
C GLY A 139 21.50 -3.19 -5.52
N ASP A 140 20.92 -2.69 -4.41
CA ASP A 140 21.13 -3.29 -3.10
C ASP A 140 20.60 -4.72 -3.07
N ALA A 141 21.43 -5.70 -2.65
CA ALA A 141 21.10 -7.12 -2.53
C ALA A 141 20.22 -7.45 -1.32
N THR A 142 19.39 -6.51 -0.89
CA THR A 142 18.44 -6.67 0.22
C THR A 142 17.19 -7.45 -0.22
N TRP A 143 16.17 -7.49 0.61
CA TRP A 143 14.83 -8.06 0.36
C TRP A 143 14.26 -7.73 -1.03
N PHE A 144 14.76 -6.69 -1.65
CA PHE A 144 14.39 -6.15 -2.95
C PHE A 144 15.53 -6.27 -3.94
N LYS A 145 16.09 -7.48 -4.10
CA LYS A 145 17.01 -7.74 -5.20
C LYS A 145 16.38 -7.23 -6.49
N ASP A 146 17.18 -6.52 -7.28
CA ASP A 146 16.77 -5.96 -8.58
C ASP A 146 16.49 -7.04 -9.65
N ASP A 147 16.26 -8.28 -9.23
CA ASP A 147 15.78 -9.35 -10.09
C ASP A 147 14.27 -9.21 -10.31
N ARG A 148 13.90 -8.38 -11.28
CA ARG A 148 12.51 -8.20 -11.70
C ARG A 148 11.84 -9.52 -12.05
N GLY A 149 12.57 -10.47 -12.62
CA GLY A 149 12.05 -11.79 -12.94
C GLY A 149 11.65 -12.57 -11.70
N LEU A 150 12.46 -12.51 -10.65
CA LEU A 150 12.11 -13.11 -9.35
C LEU A 150 10.87 -12.46 -8.74
N ARG A 151 10.81 -11.12 -8.71
CA ARG A 151 9.65 -10.40 -8.18
C ARG A 151 8.36 -10.70 -8.91
N LYS A 152 8.40 -10.80 -10.22
CA LYS A 152 7.26 -11.22 -11.03
C LYS A 152 6.78 -12.63 -10.67
N ARG A 153 7.71 -13.59 -10.60
CA ARG A 153 7.38 -14.97 -10.22
C ARG A 153 6.82 -15.07 -8.81
N GLU A 154 7.43 -14.39 -7.84
CA GLU A 154 6.93 -14.34 -6.46
C GLU A 154 5.51 -13.77 -6.40
N PHE A 155 5.24 -12.67 -7.10
CA PHE A 155 3.90 -12.07 -7.12
C PHE A 155 2.85 -13.00 -7.72
N LEU A 156 3.17 -13.66 -8.86
CA LEU A 156 2.27 -14.63 -9.49
C LEU A 156 2.02 -15.82 -8.56
N TYR A 157 3.07 -16.33 -7.91
CA TYR A 157 2.95 -17.40 -6.93
C TYR A 157 2.12 -16.97 -5.72
N ASN A 158 2.39 -15.81 -5.14
CA ASN A 158 1.71 -15.28 -3.96
C ASN A 158 0.21 -15.13 -4.16
N LEU A 159 -0.20 -14.68 -5.34
CA LEU A 159 -1.61 -14.52 -5.69
C LEU A 159 -2.20 -15.71 -6.45
N GLN A 160 -1.41 -16.77 -6.69
CA GLN A 160 -1.83 -17.93 -7.48
C GLN A 160 -2.58 -17.47 -8.74
N THR A 161 -1.87 -16.66 -9.55
CA THR A 161 -2.42 -15.99 -10.73
C THR A 161 -1.48 -16.11 -11.92
N THR A 162 -1.96 -15.79 -13.11
CA THR A 162 -1.17 -15.79 -14.34
C THR A 162 -1.02 -14.39 -14.91
N PRO A 163 -0.06 -14.14 -15.81
CA PRO A 163 0.06 -12.87 -16.52
C PRO A 163 -1.24 -12.46 -17.25
N GLU A 164 -1.97 -13.43 -17.80
CA GLU A 164 -3.20 -13.23 -18.54
C GLU A 164 -4.34 -12.77 -17.60
N GLU A 165 -4.47 -13.40 -16.42
CA GLU A 165 -5.44 -12.99 -15.39
C GLU A 165 -5.11 -11.60 -14.81
N LEU A 166 -3.82 -11.23 -14.74
CA LEU A 166 -3.39 -9.91 -14.31
C LEU A 166 -3.72 -8.84 -15.33
N SER A 167 -3.58 -9.16 -16.62
CA SER A 167 -3.84 -8.19 -17.69
C SER A 167 -5.27 -7.68 -17.63
N GLY A 168 -5.42 -6.36 -17.47
CA GLY A 168 -6.74 -5.70 -17.33
C GLY A 168 -7.39 -5.81 -15.97
N SER A 169 -6.78 -6.51 -14.99
CA SER A 169 -7.24 -6.52 -13.60
C SER A 169 -6.91 -5.21 -12.87
N THR A 170 -7.61 -4.96 -11.76
CA THR A 170 -7.30 -3.89 -10.81
C THR A 170 -6.59 -4.45 -9.59
N VAL A 171 -5.41 -3.90 -9.27
CA VAL A 171 -4.56 -4.36 -8.16
C VAL A 171 -4.35 -3.25 -7.14
N LEU A 172 -4.50 -3.55 -5.85
CA LEU A 172 -4.03 -2.70 -4.76
C LEU A 172 -2.73 -3.28 -4.19
N ASP A 173 -1.64 -2.51 -4.27
CA ASP A 173 -0.39 -2.78 -3.55
C ASP A 173 -0.40 -1.96 -2.26
N GLY A 174 -0.86 -2.60 -1.17
CA GLY A 174 -1.07 -1.97 0.13
C GLY A 174 0.18 -2.02 1.00
N GLY A 175 0.98 -0.97 0.97
CA GLY A 175 2.31 -0.84 1.57
C GLY A 175 3.41 -1.04 0.52
N CYS A 176 3.31 -0.33 -0.60
CA CYS A 176 4.18 -0.49 -1.76
C CYS A 176 5.65 -0.12 -1.51
N GLY A 177 5.96 0.56 -0.40
CA GLY A 177 7.32 0.98 -0.05
C GLY A 177 7.97 1.80 -1.16
N ASN A 178 9.09 1.33 -1.70
CA ASN A 178 9.81 1.98 -2.78
C ASN A 178 9.29 1.67 -4.19
N GLY A 179 8.22 0.85 -4.31
CA GLY A 179 7.54 0.57 -5.57
C GLY A 179 8.23 -0.44 -6.50
N GLU A 180 9.26 -1.16 -6.06
CA GLU A 180 9.96 -2.13 -6.91
C GLU A 180 9.04 -3.29 -7.35
N LEU A 181 8.23 -3.83 -6.43
CA LEU A 181 7.25 -4.86 -6.77
C LEU A 181 6.17 -4.31 -7.71
N THR A 182 5.61 -3.13 -7.38
CA THR A 182 4.63 -2.43 -8.22
C THR A 182 5.15 -2.29 -9.65
N ARG A 183 6.40 -1.82 -9.81
CA ARG A 183 7.04 -1.63 -11.12
C ARG A 183 7.21 -2.95 -11.88
N ALA A 184 7.64 -4.01 -11.19
CA ALA A 184 7.81 -5.32 -11.80
C ALA A 184 6.48 -5.90 -12.33
N VAL A 185 5.41 -5.76 -11.54
CA VAL A 185 4.09 -6.30 -11.85
C VAL A 185 3.36 -5.48 -12.90
N ALA A 186 3.59 -4.17 -12.95
CA ALA A 186 2.96 -3.28 -13.93
C ALA A 186 3.23 -3.69 -15.39
N GLU A 187 4.35 -4.37 -15.67
CA GLU A 187 4.68 -4.88 -17.00
C GLU A 187 3.67 -5.91 -17.54
N TYR A 188 2.91 -6.57 -16.68
CA TYR A 188 1.81 -7.47 -17.09
C TYR A 188 0.51 -6.74 -17.48
N GLY A 189 0.46 -5.41 -17.29
CA GLY A 189 -0.63 -4.57 -17.75
C GLY A 189 -1.86 -4.41 -16.85
N PRO A 190 -1.82 -4.79 -15.54
CA PRO A 190 -2.88 -4.45 -14.62
C PRO A 190 -2.95 -2.93 -14.38
N GLU A 191 -4.08 -2.47 -13.87
CA GLU A 191 -4.18 -1.13 -13.32
C GLU A 191 -3.90 -1.18 -11.82
N ILE A 192 -2.86 -0.48 -11.34
CA ILE A 192 -2.35 -0.63 -9.99
C ILE A 192 -2.53 0.66 -9.19
N VAL A 193 -3.10 0.56 -7.99
CA VAL A 193 -3.00 1.58 -6.95
C VAL A 193 -1.90 1.17 -5.99
N ALA A 194 -0.79 1.91 -6.00
CA ALA A 194 0.36 1.72 -5.12
C ALA A 194 0.24 2.68 -3.93
N MET A 195 -0.08 2.16 -2.77
CA MET A 195 -0.32 2.94 -1.57
C MET A 195 0.74 2.66 -0.50
N ASP A 196 1.29 3.72 0.10
CA ASP A 196 2.12 3.62 1.30
C ASP A 196 1.77 4.72 2.30
N PHE A 197 1.96 4.44 3.59
CA PHE A 197 1.74 5.44 4.63
C PHE A 197 2.89 6.44 4.74
N SER A 198 4.10 6.01 4.44
CA SER A 198 5.29 6.83 4.50
C SER A 198 5.50 7.64 3.20
N ARG A 199 6.46 8.57 3.24
CA ARG A 199 6.88 9.33 2.05
C ARG A 199 7.69 8.51 1.03
N SER A 200 7.89 7.21 1.26
CA SER A 200 8.52 6.30 0.29
C SER A 200 7.81 6.30 -1.07
N VAL A 201 6.50 6.52 -1.06
CA VAL A 201 5.67 6.65 -2.26
C VAL A 201 6.18 7.72 -3.25
N GLU A 202 6.89 8.75 -2.77
CA GLU A 202 7.54 9.77 -3.61
C GLU A 202 8.67 9.16 -4.44
N GLY A 203 9.49 8.33 -3.80
CA GLY A 203 10.56 7.58 -4.47
C GLY A 203 10.01 6.54 -5.46
N ALA A 204 8.92 5.85 -5.08
CA ALA A 204 8.24 4.89 -5.94
C ALA A 204 7.75 5.54 -7.23
N ARG A 205 7.05 6.69 -7.11
CA ARG A 205 6.57 7.45 -8.25
C ARG A 205 7.73 7.94 -9.13
N ARG A 206 8.75 8.56 -8.55
CA ARG A 206 9.91 9.07 -9.29
C ARG A 206 10.57 8.00 -10.14
N ARG A 207 10.87 6.83 -9.56
CA ARG A 207 11.49 5.70 -10.28
C ARG A 207 10.67 5.21 -11.45
N LEU A 208 9.33 5.24 -11.35
CA LEU A 208 8.46 4.83 -12.42
C LEU A 208 8.50 5.81 -13.59
N PHE A 209 8.52 7.11 -13.32
CA PHE A 209 8.46 8.14 -14.36
C PHE A 209 9.82 8.48 -14.95
N GLU A 210 10.91 8.52 -14.16
CA GLU A 210 12.26 8.82 -14.63
C GLU A 210 12.77 7.81 -15.68
N LYS A 211 12.29 6.58 -15.64
CA LYS A 211 12.71 5.52 -16.57
C LYS A 211 11.86 5.41 -17.83
N GLY A 212 10.90 6.31 -18.06
CA GLY A 212 10.04 6.27 -19.24
C GLY A 212 9.27 4.96 -19.40
N PHE A 213 8.76 4.42 -18.30
CA PHE A 213 8.16 3.10 -18.25
C PHE A 213 6.86 3.07 -19.07
N PRO A 214 6.71 2.17 -20.08
CA PRO A 214 5.60 2.22 -21.04
C PRO A 214 4.21 2.16 -20.42
N VAL A 215 4.07 1.47 -19.29
CA VAL A 215 2.79 1.27 -18.59
C VAL A 215 2.61 2.19 -17.36
N SER A 216 3.45 3.22 -17.22
CA SER A 216 3.39 4.16 -16.11
C SER A 216 2.03 4.84 -15.95
N HIS A 217 1.27 5.00 -17.04
CA HIS A 217 -0.07 5.58 -17.04
C HIS A 217 -1.09 4.73 -16.27
N LYS A 218 -0.87 3.43 -16.07
CA LYS A 218 -1.74 2.51 -15.33
C LYS A 218 -1.36 2.37 -13.85
N VAL A 219 -0.31 3.05 -13.38
CA VAL A 219 0.14 2.99 -11.99
C VAL A 219 -0.18 4.29 -11.28
N HIS A 220 -0.96 4.21 -10.21
CA HIS A 220 -1.44 5.34 -9.42
C HIS A 220 -0.80 5.29 -8.04
N HIS A 221 -0.01 6.32 -7.70
CA HIS A 221 0.63 6.42 -6.39
C HIS A 221 -0.22 7.25 -5.44
N LEU A 222 -0.32 6.80 -4.19
CA LEU A 222 -1.17 7.38 -3.15
C LEU A 222 -0.50 7.25 -1.79
N GLN A 223 -0.43 8.34 -1.02
CA GLN A 223 -0.10 8.25 0.40
C GLN A 223 -1.37 8.01 1.19
N GLY A 224 -1.46 6.86 1.87
CA GLY A 224 -2.64 6.45 2.61
C GLY A 224 -2.32 5.44 3.71
N ASN A 225 -3.26 5.30 4.65
CA ASN A 225 -3.11 4.43 5.80
C ASN A 225 -3.95 3.14 5.64
N VAL A 226 -3.32 1.99 5.76
CA VAL A 226 -4.02 0.68 5.71
C VAL A 226 -5.03 0.50 6.84
N LEU A 227 -4.94 1.25 7.94
CA LEU A 227 -5.92 1.25 9.03
C LEU A 227 -7.22 2.01 8.69
N GLU A 228 -7.14 2.95 7.75
CA GLU A 228 -8.19 3.87 7.34
C GLU A 228 -8.09 4.04 5.84
N LEU A 229 -8.44 2.98 5.12
CA LEU A 229 -8.22 2.88 3.68
C LEU A 229 -8.96 3.99 2.93
N PRO A 230 -8.25 4.88 2.19
CA PRO A 230 -8.87 5.98 1.46
C PRO A 230 -9.37 5.56 0.08
N LEU A 231 -9.82 4.32 -0.03
CA LEU A 231 -10.23 3.68 -1.28
C LEU A 231 -11.59 3.01 -1.13
N LEU A 232 -12.37 3.07 -2.20
CA LEU A 232 -13.70 2.49 -2.26
C LEU A 232 -13.65 0.98 -1.97
N ALA A 233 -14.59 0.50 -1.16
CA ALA A 233 -14.74 -0.92 -0.87
C ALA A 233 -15.10 -1.72 -2.14
N ARG A 234 -14.73 -3.01 -2.17
CA ARG A 234 -15.07 -3.97 -3.24
C ARG A 234 -14.66 -3.48 -4.63
N SER A 235 -13.48 -2.87 -4.77
CA SER A 235 -13.07 -2.24 -6.04
C SER A 235 -11.83 -2.86 -6.69
N PHE A 236 -11.15 -3.79 -6.02
CA PHE A 236 -9.95 -4.42 -6.54
C PHE A 236 -10.14 -5.93 -6.75
N ASP A 237 -9.66 -6.41 -7.89
CA ASP A 237 -9.66 -7.84 -8.21
C ASP A 237 -8.62 -8.58 -7.38
N MET A 238 -7.50 -7.93 -7.11
CA MET A 238 -6.41 -8.47 -6.32
C MET A 238 -5.87 -7.42 -5.35
N VAL A 239 -5.61 -7.83 -4.11
CA VAL A 239 -4.99 -7.00 -3.08
C VAL A 239 -3.76 -7.72 -2.55
N HIS A 240 -2.63 -7.05 -2.59
CA HIS A 240 -1.34 -7.54 -2.11
C HIS A 240 -0.85 -6.66 -0.96
N SER A 241 -0.48 -7.27 0.17
CA SER A 241 0.13 -6.56 1.30
C SER A 241 1.20 -7.41 1.95
N SER A 242 2.45 -7.08 1.66
CA SER A 242 3.62 -7.84 2.12
C SER A 242 4.44 -7.02 3.10
N GLY A 243 4.64 -7.55 4.32
CA GLY A 243 5.52 -6.91 5.30
C GLY A 243 4.94 -5.66 5.98
N VAL A 244 3.63 -5.44 5.97
CA VAL A 244 3.01 -4.15 6.34
C VAL A 244 2.16 -4.22 7.61
N LEU A 245 1.14 -5.08 7.63
CA LEU A 245 0.05 -4.98 8.62
C LEU A 245 0.53 -5.21 10.06
N HIS A 246 1.56 -5.99 10.26
CA HIS A 246 2.16 -6.27 11.57
C HIS A 246 3.01 -5.10 12.12
N HIS A 247 3.22 -4.06 11.32
CA HIS A 247 3.85 -2.81 11.73
C HIS A 247 2.85 -1.70 12.05
N THR A 248 1.55 -2.00 12.05
CA THR A 248 0.49 -1.07 12.45
C THR A 248 0.16 -1.22 13.93
N PRO A 249 -0.54 -0.27 14.56
CA PRO A 249 -1.03 -0.40 15.95
C PRO A 249 -1.91 -1.64 16.19
N SER A 250 -2.54 -2.18 15.14
CA SER A 250 -3.36 -3.39 15.22
C SER A 250 -3.39 -4.10 13.87
N THR A 251 -2.75 -5.26 13.78
CA THR A 251 -2.79 -6.13 12.60
C THR A 251 -4.21 -6.47 12.20
N TYR A 252 -5.09 -6.77 13.16
CA TYR A 252 -6.49 -7.13 12.93
C TYR A 252 -7.29 -5.99 12.30
N ARG A 253 -7.12 -4.77 12.80
CA ARG A 253 -7.81 -3.60 12.23
C ARG A 253 -7.30 -3.27 10.82
N ALA A 254 -5.99 -3.35 10.61
CA ALA A 254 -5.39 -3.15 9.30
C ALA A 254 -5.88 -4.21 8.30
N PHE A 255 -5.93 -5.48 8.71
CA PHE A 255 -6.47 -6.55 7.90
C PHE A 255 -7.94 -6.31 7.53
N ARG A 256 -8.80 -6.00 8.51
CA ARG A 256 -10.21 -5.66 8.28
C ARG A 256 -10.38 -4.50 7.31
N SER A 257 -9.54 -3.50 7.42
CA SER A 257 -9.61 -2.33 6.55
C SER A 257 -9.26 -2.68 5.11
N ILE A 258 -8.14 -3.39 4.90
CA ILE A 258 -7.67 -3.73 3.55
C ILE A 258 -8.53 -4.81 2.89
N SER A 259 -9.13 -5.74 3.67
CA SER A 259 -10.01 -6.79 3.17
C SER A 259 -11.29 -6.25 2.53
N LYS A 260 -11.73 -5.06 2.95
CA LYS A 260 -12.90 -4.37 2.37
C LYS A 260 -12.68 -3.94 0.92
N ALA A 261 -11.43 -3.71 0.51
CA ALA A 261 -11.11 -3.29 -0.84
C ALA A 261 -11.31 -4.40 -1.89
N VAL A 262 -11.30 -5.67 -1.45
CA VAL A 262 -11.39 -6.84 -2.33
C VAL A 262 -12.80 -7.02 -2.86
N LYS A 263 -12.94 -7.15 -4.19
CA LYS A 263 -14.20 -7.49 -4.85
C LYS A 263 -14.69 -8.89 -4.41
N PRO A 264 -16.00 -9.18 -4.44
CA PRO A 264 -16.47 -10.56 -4.40
C PRO A 264 -15.77 -11.42 -5.47
N GLY A 265 -15.26 -12.60 -5.10
CA GLY A 265 -14.44 -13.45 -5.96
C GLY A 265 -12.98 -13.01 -6.13
N GLY A 266 -12.62 -11.84 -5.66
CA GLY A 266 -11.25 -11.31 -5.70
C GLY A 266 -10.30 -11.98 -4.70
N LYS A 267 -9.01 -11.74 -4.85
CA LYS A 267 -7.94 -12.37 -4.06
C LYS A 267 -7.29 -11.38 -3.10
N LEU A 268 -6.97 -11.82 -1.88
CA LEU A 268 -6.15 -11.09 -0.91
C LEU A 268 -4.95 -11.93 -0.52
N TYR A 269 -3.76 -11.37 -0.69
CA TYR A 269 -2.50 -11.91 -0.17
C TYR A 269 -1.99 -11.04 0.96
N VAL A 270 -1.59 -11.68 2.07
CA VAL A 270 -0.99 -11.01 3.22
C VAL A 270 0.24 -11.77 3.70
N GLN A 271 1.38 -11.08 3.83
CA GLN A 271 2.60 -11.62 4.41
C GLN A 271 2.93 -10.88 5.71
N LEU A 272 3.18 -11.64 6.79
CA LEU A 272 3.40 -11.14 8.15
C LEU A 272 4.60 -11.83 8.80
N TYR A 273 5.08 -11.26 9.92
CA TYR A 273 6.08 -11.91 10.73
C TYR A 273 5.51 -13.14 11.45
N ARG A 274 6.24 -14.27 11.31
CA ARG A 274 5.93 -15.52 11.99
C ARG A 274 6.29 -15.46 13.47
N ARG A 275 5.49 -16.08 14.32
CA ARG A 275 5.75 -16.25 15.74
C ARG A 275 7.05 -17.05 15.96
N ARG A 276 7.91 -16.55 16.86
CA ARG A 276 9.19 -17.15 17.22
C ARG A 276 9.10 -17.82 18.58
N PRO A 277 10.05 -18.71 18.94
CA PRO A 277 10.19 -19.22 20.30
C PRO A 277 10.18 -18.09 21.32
N ALA A 278 9.54 -18.36 22.51
CA ALA A 278 9.27 -17.33 23.50
C ALA A 278 10.53 -16.57 23.97
N TRP A 279 11.65 -17.26 24.15
CA TRP A 279 12.90 -16.63 24.56
C TRP A 279 13.48 -15.66 23.52
N ILE A 280 13.42 -16.01 22.22
CA ILE A 280 13.85 -15.10 21.14
C ILE A 280 12.93 -13.88 21.09
N HIS A 281 11.63 -14.11 21.28
CA HIS A 281 10.66 -13.02 21.34
C HIS A 281 10.92 -12.08 22.50
N ALA A 282 11.18 -12.61 23.70
CA ALA A 282 11.48 -11.82 24.88
C ALA A 282 12.74 -10.94 24.69
N VAL A 283 13.84 -11.51 24.17
CA VAL A 283 15.05 -10.73 23.85
C VAL A 283 14.74 -9.61 22.85
N ASN A 284 14.00 -9.90 21.79
CA ASN A 284 13.63 -8.89 20.78
C ASN A 284 12.79 -7.76 21.41
N VAL A 285 11.78 -8.09 22.22
CA VAL A 285 10.93 -7.09 22.90
C VAL A 285 11.75 -6.20 23.84
N THR A 286 12.67 -6.79 24.63
CA THR A 286 13.53 -6.03 25.55
C THR A 286 14.44 -5.06 24.80
N LEU A 287 15.10 -5.51 23.72
CA LEU A 287 15.92 -4.65 22.88
C LEU A 287 15.09 -3.52 22.25
N ARG A 288 13.91 -3.83 21.75
CA ARG A 288 13.00 -2.88 21.13
C ARG A 288 12.44 -1.86 22.12
N ALA A 289 12.29 -2.22 23.39
CA ALA A 289 11.87 -1.26 24.43
C ALA A 289 12.83 -0.07 24.54
N VAL A 290 14.12 -0.27 24.23
CA VAL A 290 15.14 0.79 24.20
C VAL A 290 15.25 1.39 22.80
N THR A 291 15.45 0.56 21.77
CA THR A 291 15.79 1.03 20.42
C THR A 291 14.66 1.84 19.76
N THR A 292 13.40 1.52 20.06
CA THR A 292 12.25 2.29 19.55
C THR A 292 12.14 3.69 20.18
N ARG A 293 12.89 4.01 21.23
CA ARG A 293 12.95 5.35 21.83
C ARG A 293 14.18 6.15 21.41
N MET A 294 15.17 5.50 20.79
CA MET A 294 16.40 6.16 20.34
C MET A 294 16.15 7.10 19.14
N PRO A 295 16.94 8.16 18.97
CA PRO A 295 17.03 8.90 17.73
C PRO A 295 17.42 7.97 16.55
N MET A 296 16.74 8.09 15.43
CA MET A 296 16.91 7.15 14.30
C MET A 296 18.33 7.13 13.74
N GLY A 297 19.01 8.31 13.69
CA GLY A 297 20.39 8.39 13.23
C GLY A 297 21.35 7.61 14.14
N LEU A 298 21.18 7.75 15.45
CA LEU A 298 21.98 7.01 16.45
C LEU A 298 21.74 5.50 16.31
N LEU A 299 20.45 5.09 16.23
CA LEU A 299 20.10 3.67 16.06
C LEU A 299 20.72 3.10 14.79
N TYR A 300 20.65 3.81 13.67
CA TYR A 300 21.23 3.35 12.41
C TYR A 300 22.77 3.22 12.53
N GLY A 301 23.44 4.20 13.15
CA GLY A 301 24.89 4.13 13.42
C GLY A 301 25.26 2.91 14.27
N LEU A 302 24.51 2.63 15.34
CA LEU A 302 24.69 1.45 16.19
C LEU A 302 24.45 0.14 15.40
N CYS A 303 23.42 0.08 14.55
CA CYS A 303 23.19 -1.06 13.67
C CYS A 303 24.38 -1.28 12.74
N TYR A 304 24.96 -0.21 12.18
CA TYR A 304 26.11 -0.29 11.30
C TYR A 304 27.36 -0.84 12.01
N VAL A 305 27.67 -0.31 13.20
CA VAL A 305 28.80 -0.77 14.03
C VAL A 305 28.62 -2.22 14.50
N ALA A 306 27.38 -2.63 14.78
CA ALA A 306 27.08 -3.98 15.25
C ALA A 306 27.08 -5.04 14.12
N THR A 307 27.12 -4.65 12.84
CA THR A 307 27.06 -5.58 11.70
C THR A 307 28.14 -6.67 11.69
N PRO A 308 29.44 -6.41 11.99
CA PRO A 308 30.47 -7.46 12.00
C PRO A 308 30.16 -8.54 13.03
N LEU A 309 29.83 -8.16 14.27
CA LEU A 309 29.49 -9.08 15.35
C LEU A 309 28.21 -9.88 15.01
N HIS A 310 27.16 -9.22 14.56
CA HIS A 310 25.92 -9.87 14.13
C HIS A 310 26.19 -10.92 13.04
N SER A 311 27.04 -10.58 12.07
CA SER A 311 27.38 -11.48 10.97
C SER A 311 28.20 -12.68 11.43
N ALA A 312 29.12 -12.49 12.38
CA ALA A 312 29.91 -13.58 12.95
C ALA A 312 29.01 -14.55 13.74
N LEU A 313 28.11 -14.00 14.58
CA LEU A 313 27.13 -14.81 15.34
C LEU A 313 26.17 -15.53 14.40
N SER A 314 25.66 -14.90 13.36
CA SER A 314 24.80 -15.53 12.37
C SER A 314 25.49 -16.71 11.69
N ARG A 315 26.74 -16.54 11.22
CA ARG A 315 27.53 -17.63 10.62
C ARG A 315 27.76 -18.77 11.59
N LEU A 316 28.09 -18.47 12.84
CA LEU A 316 28.28 -19.48 13.88
C LEU A 316 26.99 -20.29 14.10
N MET A 317 25.85 -19.60 14.23
CA MET A 317 24.55 -20.26 14.43
C MET A 317 24.16 -21.16 13.26
N HIS A 318 24.41 -20.75 12.01
CA HIS A 318 24.18 -21.61 10.85
C HIS A 318 25.09 -22.84 10.86
N ARG A 319 26.40 -22.66 11.18
CA ARG A 319 27.32 -23.77 11.33
C ARG A 319 26.89 -24.80 12.39
N LEU A 320 26.46 -24.29 13.57
CA LEU A 320 25.98 -25.17 14.66
C LEU A 320 24.71 -25.94 14.29
N ARG A 321 23.95 -25.48 13.29
CA ARG A 321 22.74 -26.13 12.78
C ARG A 321 23.02 -27.03 11.57
N GLY A 322 24.25 -27.11 11.12
CA GLY A 322 24.61 -27.84 9.89
C GLY A 322 24.10 -27.20 8.60
N GLU A 323 23.83 -25.89 8.62
CA GLU A 323 23.26 -25.15 7.50
C GLU A 323 24.32 -24.25 6.85
N SER A 324 24.23 -24.07 5.54
CA SER A 324 25.01 -23.04 4.85
C SER A 324 24.46 -21.65 5.21
N ALA A 325 25.34 -20.76 5.65
CA ALA A 325 24.93 -19.37 5.89
C ALA A 325 24.57 -18.69 4.57
N PRO A 326 23.42 -18.00 4.49
CA PRO A 326 23.05 -17.29 3.28
C PRO A 326 24.07 -16.19 2.94
N PRO A 327 24.17 -15.78 1.66
CA PRO A 327 25.00 -14.65 1.26
C PRO A 327 24.65 -13.41 2.09
N GLN A 328 25.66 -12.83 2.70
CA GLN A 328 25.44 -11.74 3.65
C GLN A 328 25.67 -10.39 2.98
N GLY A 329 25.05 -9.89 2.05
CA GLY A 329 25.17 -8.54 1.48
C GLY A 329 26.27 -7.61 2.08
N THR A 330 26.31 -6.37 1.70
CA THR A 330 27.24 -5.36 2.23
C THR A 330 26.96 -5.05 3.72
N ALA A 331 27.91 -4.42 4.41
CA ALA A 331 27.71 -3.94 5.78
C ALA A 331 26.52 -2.97 5.88
N ARG A 332 26.33 -2.12 4.86
CA ARG A 332 25.21 -1.19 4.77
C ARG A 332 23.87 -1.92 4.70
N GLU A 333 23.75 -2.90 3.84
CA GLU A 333 22.52 -3.71 3.69
C GLU A 333 22.14 -4.42 4.99
N ARG A 334 23.13 -5.00 5.67
CA ARG A 334 22.91 -5.63 6.98
C ARG A 334 22.49 -4.63 8.05
N ALA A 335 23.10 -3.44 8.04
CA ALA A 335 22.71 -2.37 8.96
C ALA A 335 21.26 -1.92 8.73
N VAL A 336 20.82 -1.83 7.47
CA VAL A 336 19.43 -1.52 7.13
C VAL A 336 18.48 -2.62 7.59
N GLN A 337 18.83 -3.90 7.40
CA GLN A 337 18.02 -5.03 7.90
C GLN A 337 17.88 -5.02 9.43
N MET A 338 18.98 -4.73 10.14
CA MET A 338 18.94 -4.56 11.59
C MET A 338 18.10 -3.34 12.00
N PHE A 339 18.26 -2.23 11.30
CA PHE A 339 17.47 -1.03 11.53
C PHE A 339 15.98 -1.28 11.31
N ASP A 340 15.60 -1.99 10.24
CA ASP A 340 14.22 -2.43 9.98
C ASP A 340 13.64 -3.26 11.14
N ASN A 341 14.42 -4.16 11.71
CA ASN A 341 13.96 -5.00 12.81
C ASN A 341 13.77 -4.23 14.12
N TYR A 342 14.52 -3.14 14.36
CA TYR A 342 14.58 -2.47 15.67
C TYR A 342 14.00 -1.04 15.69
N SER A 343 13.74 -0.43 14.55
CA SER A 343 13.27 0.97 14.48
C SER A 343 11.76 1.17 14.50
N PRO A 344 10.90 0.30 13.87
CA PRO A 344 9.47 0.49 13.87
C PRO A 344 8.89 0.35 15.27
N LYS A 345 7.89 1.15 15.65
CA LYS A 345 7.26 1.08 16.97
C LYS A 345 6.51 -0.22 17.21
N TYR A 346 5.79 -0.69 16.19
CA TYR A 346 4.99 -1.90 16.28
C TYR A 346 5.65 -3.04 15.49
N GLN A 347 5.59 -4.25 16.05
CA GLN A 347 6.06 -5.48 15.41
C GLN A 347 5.33 -6.66 16.02
N TYR A 348 4.18 -7.00 15.43
CA TYR A 348 3.40 -8.17 15.86
C TYR A 348 3.84 -9.42 15.12
N ARG A 349 3.61 -10.58 15.76
CA ARG A 349 3.98 -11.88 15.21
C ARG A 349 2.82 -12.84 15.33
N HIS A 350 2.58 -13.58 14.25
CA HIS A 350 1.37 -14.38 14.08
C HIS A 350 1.71 -15.84 13.74
N THR A 351 0.70 -16.69 13.80
CA THR A 351 0.72 -18.06 13.29
C THR A 351 -0.18 -18.16 12.06
N VAL A 352 0.06 -19.15 11.20
CA VAL A 352 -0.77 -19.37 10.00
C VAL A 352 -2.23 -19.62 10.36
N PRO A 353 -2.58 -20.50 11.34
CA PRO A 353 -3.98 -20.70 11.73
C PRO A 353 -4.67 -19.41 12.19
N GLU A 354 -3.99 -18.59 13.03
CA GLU A 354 -4.51 -17.31 13.50
C GLU A 354 -4.89 -16.37 12.35
N ILE A 355 -4.06 -16.31 11.30
CA ILE A 355 -4.34 -15.47 10.15
C ILE A 355 -5.42 -16.08 9.25
N MET A 356 -5.43 -17.41 9.07
CA MET A 356 -6.52 -18.08 8.34
C MET A 356 -7.89 -17.85 9.02
N ASP A 357 -7.95 -17.86 10.35
CA ASP A 357 -9.19 -17.56 11.08
C ASP A 357 -9.63 -16.10 10.86
N LEU A 358 -8.66 -15.17 10.78
CA LEU A 358 -8.94 -13.77 10.45
C LEU A 358 -9.50 -13.64 9.02
N PHE A 359 -8.94 -14.36 8.05
CA PHE A 359 -9.50 -14.41 6.69
C PHE A 359 -10.95 -14.95 6.68
N ARG A 360 -11.22 -16.05 7.40
CA ARG A 360 -12.56 -16.62 7.50
C ARG A 360 -13.56 -15.63 8.11
N SER A 361 -13.14 -14.91 9.17
CA SER A 361 -13.99 -13.93 9.85
C SER A 361 -14.40 -12.76 8.96
N GLU A 362 -13.60 -12.46 7.92
CA GLU A 362 -13.88 -11.42 6.93
C GLU A 362 -14.47 -11.98 5.63
N GLY A 363 -14.96 -13.23 5.63
CA GLY A 363 -15.66 -13.84 4.51
C GLY A 363 -14.77 -14.22 3.33
N PHE A 364 -13.58 -14.73 3.63
CA PHE A 364 -12.70 -15.35 2.65
C PHE A 364 -12.76 -16.87 2.73
N GLU A 365 -12.65 -17.51 1.59
CA GLU A 365 -12.62 -18.95 1.36
C GLU A 365 -11.39 -19.33 0.54
N ASP A 366 -11.20 -20.61 0.20
CA ASP A 366 -10.06 -21.13 -0.56
C ASP A 366 -8.70 -20.71 0.03
N LEU A 367 -8.59 -20.77 1.37
CA LEU A 367 -7.40 -20.30 2.08
C LEU A 367 -6.20 -21.20 1.84
N LYS A 368 -5.06 -20.61 1.49
CA LYS A 368 -3.78 -21.30 1.25
C LYS A 368 -2.67 -20.67 2.06
N ASP A 369 -1.84 -21.51 2.70
CA ASP A 369 -0.51 -21.11 3.13
C ASP A 369 0.40 -21.08 1.89
N VAL A 370 0.81 -19.89 1.49
CA VAL A 370 1.68 -19.65 0.34
C VAL A 370 3.05 -19.12 0.79
N THR A 371 3.45 -19.47 2.01
CA THR A 371 4.76 -19.11 2.56
C THR A 371 5.86 -19.76 1.75
N LEU A 372 6.81 -18.98 1.25
CA LEU A 372 7.99 -19.51 0.58
C LEU A 372 8.92 -20.21 1.58
N ASP A 373 9.52 -21.36 1.21
CA ASP A 373 10.38 -22.16 2.08
C ASP A 373 11.56 -21.38 2.65
N ASN A 374 12.18 -20.53 1.83
CA ASN A 374 13.31 -19.69 2.25
C ASN A 374 12.90 -18.56 3.23
N GLU A 375 11.63 -18.26 3.34
CA GLU A 375 11.07 -17.23 4.24
C GLU A 375 10.40 -17.84 5.48
N ALA A 376 10.03 -19.12 5.45
CA ALA A 376 9.18 -19.80 6.44
C ALA A 376 9.68 -19.71 7.90
N ARG A 377 10.97 -19.42 8.13
CA ARG A 377 11.51 -19.18 9.48
C ARG A 377 11.08 -17.85 10.11
N HIS A 378 10.84 -16.85 9.28
CA HIS A 378 10.66 -15.47 9.74
C HIS A 378 9.33 -14.88 9.35
N MET A 379 8.80 -15.33 8.23
CA MET A 379 7.57 -14.85 7.62
C MET A 379 6.53 -15.97 7.57
N LEU A 380 5.30 -15.58 7.42
CA LEU A 380 4.17 -16.40 7.01
C LEU A 380 3.38 -15.66 5.95
N ALA A 381 2.77 -16.36 5.04
CA ALA A 381 1.96 -15.77 3.98
C ALA A 381 0.68 -16.57 3.76
N VAL A 382 -0.45 -15.87 3.72
CA VAL A 382 -1.76 -16.47 3.48
C VAL A 382 -2.42 -15.77 2.30
N LEU A 383 -2.98 -16.59 1.40
CA LEU A 383 -3.83 -16.19 0.31
C LEU A 383 -5.27 -16.64 0.61
N GLY A 384 -6.24 -15.80 0.32
CA GLY A 384 -7.67 -16.14 0.35
C GLY A 384 -8.44 -15.51 -0.80
N ARG A 385 -9.53 -16.14 -1.19
CA ARG A 385 -10.49 -15.62 -2.16
C ARG A 385 -11.71 -15.08 -1.41
N LYS A 386 -12.13 -13.86 -1.73
CA LYS A 386 -13.36 -13.29 -1.14
C LYS A 386 -14.57 -14.05 -1.63
N ALA A 387 -15.42 -14.53 -0.72
CA ALA A 387 -16.65 -15.21 -1.10
C ALA A 387 -17.52 -14.36 -2.04
N LEU A 388 -18.21 -15.00 -2.96
CA LEU A 388 -19.19 -14.33 -3.81
C LEU A 388 -20.35 -13.84 -2.94
N ALA A 389 -20.78 -12.59 -3.16
CA ALA A 389 -21.93 -12.08 -2.43
C ALA A 389 -23.18 -12.91 -2.79
N PRO A 390 -24.05 -13.27 -1.81
CA PRO A 390 -25.32 -13.92 -2.12
C PRO A 390 -26.11 -13.08 -3.14
N ALA A 391 -26.75 -13.72 -4.11
CA ALA A 391 -27.48 -13.06 -5.20
C ALA A 391 -28.47 -11.98 -4.74
N ALA A 392 -29.04 -12.15 -3.53
CA ALA A 392 -29.96 -11.19 -2.91
C ALA A 392 -29.29 -9.89 -2.44
N GLU A 393 -27.99 -9.90 -2.08
CA GLU A 393 -27.25 -8.70 -1.68
C GLU A 393 -26.79 -7.89 -2.88
N THR A 394 -26.40 -8.57 -3.97
CA THR A 394 -26.05 -7.93 -5.25
C THR A 394 -27.23 -7.15 -5.84
N ALA A 395 -28.44 -7.69 -5.74
CA ALA A 395 -29.67 -7.02 -6.18
C ALA A 395 -30.00 -5.78 -5.32
N LYS A 396 -29.81 -5.85 -4.00
CA LYS A 396 -30.01 -4.70 -3.09
C LYS A 396 -28.97 -3.59 -3.27
N GLU A 397 -27.73 -3.91 -3.56
CA GLU A 397 -26.69 -2.91 -3.87
C GLU A 397 -26.93 -2.24 -5.22
N ALA A 398 -27.32 -2.99 -6.24
CA ALA A 398 -27.73 -2.43 -7.53
C ALA A 398 -28.94 -1.47 -7.37
N ALA A 399 -29.92 -1.84 -6.56
CA ALA A 399 -31.08 -1.00 -6.25
C ALA A 399 -30.70 0.27 -5.45
N ARG A 400 -29.76 0.18 -4.48
CA ARG A 400 -29.25 1.35 -3.74
C ARG A 400 -28.45 2.31 -4.61
N ALA A 401 -27.65 1.80 -5.53
CA ALA A 401 -26.92 2.62 -6.50
C ALA A 401 -27.90 3.41 -7.40
N THR A 402 -29.04 2.79 -7.77
CA THR A 402 -30.08 3.44 -8.57
C THR A 402 -30.86 4.49 -7.77
N THR A 403 -31.07 4.30 -6.47
CA THR A 403 -31.82 5.24 -5.62
C THR A 403 -31.02 6.49 -5.27
N LEU A 404 -29.70 6.40 -5.18
CA LEU A 404 -28.81 7.56 -4.95
C LEU A 404 -28.74 8.51 -6.18
N THR A 405 -29.12 8.03 -7.36
CA THR A 405 -29.18 8.82 -8.60
C THR A 405 -30.50 9.57 -8.80
N GLN A 406 -31.50 9.36 -7.94
CA GLN A 406 -32.83 9.97 -8.08
C GLN A 406 -33.19 11.05 -7.05
N GLN A 407 -32.25 11.50 -6.22
CA GLN A 407 -32.49 12.69 -5.38
C GLN A 407 -32.20 13.97 -6.20
N PRO A 408 -33.19 14.83 -6.43
CA PRO A 408 -32.98 16.08 -7.11
C PRO A 408 -32.16 17.03 -6.23
N ALA A 409 -31.39 17.92 -6.89
CA ALA A 409 -30.46 18.89 -6.35
C ALA A 409 -31.10 19.90 -5.38
#